data_070aeb37f73e14618aebc775b83dde2a
#
_entry.id   070aeb37f73e14618aebc775b83dde2a
#
_cell.length_a   1.000
_cell.length_b   1.000
_cell.length_c   1.000
_cell.angle_alpha   90.00
_cell.angle_beta   90.00
_cell.angle_gamma   90.00
#
_symmetry.space_group_name_H-M   'P 1'
#
loop_
_entity.id
_entity.type
_entity.pdbx_description
1 polymer ?
#
loop_
_entity_poly.entity_id
_entity_poly.type
_entity_poly.pdbx_seq_one_letter_code
_entity_poly.pdbx_strand_id
1 'polypeptide(L)'
;MAVNRDPILKRCRYLGISPTVVGINKESFRKPNANGRKKVSEYGLQLKEKQKLKFIYGVLEKPFYHYYEIATKMEGQAGNNLITCLETRLDNVIFRMGMAQTRRDSRQVVTHGHFLVNGHRVDIPSYRVKVGDVITIRDKSKNSVKFKEILDKTNGRLIPKWLEANKEEYTAKVVALPGIEDVDYEVAPHLIVELYSK
;
A
#
# COMPACT_ATOMS: atom_id res chain seq x y z
N MET A 1 -7.80 11.47 -12.52
CA MET A 1 -6.65 10.63 -12.12
C MET A 1 -6.86 9.22 -12.66
N ALA A 2 -5.85 8.62 -13.30
CA ALA A 2 -5.97 7.26 -13.81
C ALA A 2 -5.99 6.25 -12.64
N VAL A 3 -6.99 5.37 -12.61
CA VAL A 3 -7.22 4.38 -11.56
C VAL A 3 -7.29 3.00 -12.20
N ASN A 4 -6.64 2.01 -11.57
CA ASN A 4 -6.79 0.61 -11.96
C ASN A 4 -8.22 0.14 -11.61
N ARG A 5 -8.98 -0.33 -12.61
CA ARG A 5 -10.35 -0.84 -12.46
C ARG A 5 -10.45 -2.36 -12.61
N ASP A 6 -9.31 -3.07 -12.61
CA ASP A 6 -9.29 -4.52 -12.72
C ASP A 6 -10.11 -5.20 -11.61
N PRO A 7 -10.77 -6.32 -11.90
CA PRO A 7 -11.51 -7.09 -10.91
C PRO A 7 -10.56 -7.68 -9.86
N ILE A 8 -10.71 -7.22 -8.61
CA ILE A 8 -9.75 -7.43 -7.52
C ILE A 8 -9.53 -8.92 -7.24
N LEU A 9 -10.60 -9.69 -7.01
CA LEU A 9 -10.46 -11.12 -6.69
C LEU A 9 -9.81 -11.94 -7.81
N LYS A 10 -10.05 -11.58 -9.08
CA LYS A 10 -9.39 -12.22 -10.23
C LYS A 10 -7.89 -11.93 -10.24
N ARG A 11 -7.53 -10.67 -9.94
CA ARG A 11 -6.12 -10.25 -9.86
C ARG A 11 -5.41 -10.88 -8.66
N CYS A 12 -6.03 -10.90 -7.49
CA CYS A 12 -5.46 -11.56 -6.31
C CYS A 12 -5.12 -13.03 -6.60
N ARG A 13 -6.04 -13.77 -7.20
CA ARG A 13 -5.80 -15.18 -7.59
C ARG A 13 -4.66 -15.33 -8.59
N TYR A 14 -4.60 -14.47 -9.60
CA TYR A 14 -3.54 -14.52 -10.62
C TYR A 14 -2.16 -14.23 -10.01
N LEU A 15 -2.09 -13.26 -9.10
CA LEU A 15 -0.85 -12.82 -8.46
C LEU A 15 -0.46 -13.68 -7.25
N GLY A 16 -1.37 -14.53 -6.74
CA GLY A 16 -1.14 -15.33 -5.54
C GLY A 16 -1.15 -14.50 -4.25
N ILE A 17 -1.99 -13.47 -4.18
CA ILE A 17 -2.11 -12.56 -3.04
C ILE A 17 -3.43 -12.82 -2.33
N SER A 18 -3.41 -12.84 -0.98
CA SER A 18 -4.66 -12.85 -0.21
C SER A 18 -5.44 -11.54 -0.45
N PRO A 19 -6.77 -11.60 -0.65
CA PRO A 19 -7.60 -10.40 -0.76
C PRO A 19 -7.54 -9.49 0.48
N THR A 20 -7.23 -10.03 1.66
CA THR A 20 -7.07 -9.29 2.90
C THR A 20 -5.95 -8.25 2.84
N VAL A 21 -4.86 -8.53 2.12
CA VAL A 21 -3.74 -7.59 1.91
C VAL A 21 -4.19 -6.28 1.25
N VAL A 22 -5.20 -6.34 0.38
CA VAL A 22 -5.79 -5.15 -0.26
C VAL A 22 -7.00 -4.59 0.51
N GLY A 23 -7.33 -5.17 1.68
CA GLY A 23 -8.40 -4.72 2.57
C GLY A 23 -9.79 -5.30 2.21
N ILE A 24 -9.86 -6.45 1.55
CA ILE A 24 -11.12 -7.09 1.16
C ILE A 24 -11.26 -8.43 1.88
N ASN A 25 -12.27 -8.56 2.73
CA ASN A 25 -12.60 -9.78 3.46
C ASN A 25 -13.55 -10.70 2.69
N LYS A 26 -13.36 -10.81 1.37
CA LYS A 26 -14.19 -11.66 0.53
C LYS A 26 -13.35 -12.77 -0.07
N GLU A 27 -13.70 -14.00 0.21
CA GLU A 27 -13.06 -15.18 -0.36
C GLU A 27 -13.62 -15.50 -1.75
N SER A 28 -12.80 -16.12 -2.58
CA SER A 28 -13.20 -16.60 -3.89
C SER A 28 -13.07 -18.11 -3.95
N PHE A 29 -14.20 -18.81 -4.09
CA PHE A 29 -14.25 -20.26 -4.23
C PHE A 29 -13.78 -20.77 -5.61
N ARG A 30 -13.55 -19.88 -6.58
CA ARG A 30 -13.04 -20.27 -7.89
C ARG A 30 -11.57 -20.65 -7.79
N LYS A 31 -11.26 -21.91 -8.04
CA LYS A 31 -9.88 -22.39 -8.17
C LYS A 31 -9.23 -21.76 -9.41
N PRO A 32 -7.93 -21.42 -9.38
CA PRO A 32 -7.21 -21.08 -10.60
C PRO A 32 -7.34 -22.24 -11.57
N ASN A 33 -7.50 -21.96 -12.87
CA ASN A 33 -7.63 -22.99 -13.89
C ASN A 33 -6.45 -23.95 -13.80
N ALA A 34 -6.74 -25.20 -13.42
CA ALA A 34 -5.73 -26.27 -13.32
C ALA A 34 -5.19 -26.70 -14.71
N ASN A 35 -5.85 -26.26 -15.79
CA ASN A 35 -5.52 -26.61 -17.17
C ASN A 35 -4.37 -25.74 -17.70
N GLY A 36 -3.18 -26.01 -17.27
CA GLY A 36 -2.01 -25.40 -17.88
C GLY A 36 -0.90 -25.20 -16.87
N ARG A 37 -0.18 -26.26 -16.57
CA ARG A 37 1.20 -26.17 -16.07
C ARG A 37 2.10 -25.61 -17.19
N LYS A 38 1.80 -24.36 -17.65
CA LYS A 38 2.76 -23.66 -18.48
C LYS A 38 3.98 -23.39 -17.62
N LYS A 39 5.13 -23.89 -18.06
CA LYS A 39 6.41 -23.56 -17.46
C LYS A 39 6.53 -22.03 -17.47
N VAL A 40 6.56 -21.42 -16.30
CA VAL A 40 6.67 -19.96 -16.18
C VAL A 40 8.11 -19.61 -16.51
N SER A 41 8.31 -18.73 -17.48
CA SER A 41 9.65 -18.23 -17.82
C SER A 41 10.15 -17.32 -16.70
N GLU A 42 11.46 -17.15 -16.60
CA GLU A 42 12.10 -16.24 -15.64
C GLU A 42 11.57 -14.82 -15.78
N TYR A 43 11.47 -14.30 -17.00
CA TYR A 43 10.82 -13.01 -17.27
C TYR A 43 9.38 -12.96 -16.74
N GLY A 44 8.63 -14.07 -16.90
CA GLY A 44 7.26 -14.16 -16.38
C GLY A 44 7.19 -14.06 -14.85
N LEU A 45 8.16 -14.63 -14.14
CA LEU A 45 8.27 -14.51 -12.67
C LEU A 45 8.60 -13.08 -12.26
N GLN A 46 9.59 -12.46 -12.88
CA GLN A 46 9.98 -11.07 -12.63
C GLN A 46 8.82 -10.11 -12.89
N LEU A 47 8.11 -10.28 -14.00
CA LEU A 47 6.94 -9.49 -14.35
C LEU A 47 5.81 -9.67 -13.34
N LYS A 48 5.57 -10.90 -12.88
CA LYS A 48 4.52 -11.21 -11.89
C LYS A 48 4.80 -10.52 -10.56
N GLU A 49 6.04 -10.53 -10.05
CA GLU A 49 6.42 -9.83 -8.82
C GLU A 49 6.25 -8.32 -8.94
N LYS A 50 6.65 -7.73 -10.06
CA LYS A 50 6.38 -6.31 -10.33
C LYS A 50 4.88 -6.00 -10.31
N GLN A 51 4.06 -6.79 -11.01
CA GLN A 51 2.62 -6.60 -11.04
C GLN A 51 1.97 -6.80 -9.66
N LYS A 52 2.55 -7.67 -8.81
CA LYS A 52 2.12 -7.88 -7.43
C LYS A 52 2.21 -6.58 -6.63
N LEU A 53 3.39 -5.95 -6.56
CA LEU A 53 3.56 -4.69 -5.85
C LEU A 53 2.70 -3.57 -6.43
N LYS A 54 2.68 -3.41 -7.75
CA LYS A 54 1.83 -2.41 -8.40
C LYS A 54 0.36 -2.54 -8.02
N PHE A 55 -0.13 -3.77 -7.95
CA PHE A 55 -1.52 -4.04 -7.62
C PHE A 55 -1.84 -3.77 -6.16
N ILE A 56 -0.96 -4.21 -5.22
CA ILE A 56 -1.14 -4.00 -3.78
C ILE A 56 -1.26 -2.51 -3.46
N TYR A 57 -0.33 -1.69 -3.98
CA TYR A 57 -0.31 -0.24 -3.72
C TYR A 57 -1.19 0.59 -4.67
N GLY A 58 -1.82 -0.05 -5.66
CA GLY A 58 -2.66 0.64 -6.64
C GLY A 58 -1.90 1.67 -7.49
N VAL A 59 -0.60 1.44 -7.72
CA VAL A 59 0.28 2.33 -8.48
C VAL A 59 0.31 1.90 -9.96
N LEU A 60 0.25 2.87 -10.90
CA LEU A 60 0.40 2.61 -12.33
C LEU A 60 1.88 2.47 -12.72
N GLU A 61 2.15 2.00 -13.95
CA GLU A 61 3.52 1.69 -14.41
C GLU A 61 4.46 2.89 -14.31
N LYS A 62 4.09 4.03 -14.89
CA LYS A 62 4.94 5.22 -14.94
C LYS A 62 5.32 5.74 -13.54
N PRO A 63 4.38 5.94 -12.59
CA PRO A 63 4.74 6.28 -11.21
C PRO A 63 5.54 5.19 -10.50
N PHE A 64 5.30 3.90 -10.79
CA PHE A 64 6.04 2.81 -10.16
C PHE A 64 7.49 2.80 -10.61
N TYR A 65 7.74 3.02 -11.91
CA TYR A 65 9.09 3.17 -12.44
C TYR A 65 9.83 4.36 -11.80
N HIS A 66 9.14 5.47 -11.58
CA HIS A 66 9.73 6.61 -10.87
C HIS A 66 10.13 6.27 -9.42
N TYR A 67 9.34 5.46 -8.70
CA TYR A 67 9.75 4.96 -7.38
C TYR A 67 10.99 4.06 -7.46
N TYR A 68 11.11 3.25 -8.50
CA TYR A 68 12.31 2.45 -8.75
C TYR A 68 13.54 3.34 -8.98
N GLU A 69 13.44 4.39 -9.80
CA GLU A 69 14.53 5.34 -10.00
C GLU A 69 14.98 6.04 -8.71
N ILE A 70 14.03 6.38 -7.84
CA ILE A 70 14.34 6.94 -6.53
C ILE A 70 15.05 5.90 -5.67
N ALA A 71 14.53 4.67 -5.62
CA ALA A 71 15.05 3.59 -4.80
C ALA A 71 16.49 3.19 -5.17
N THR A 72 16.84 3.28 -6.46
CA THR A 72 18.21 2.99 -6.95
C THR A 72 19.22 4.07 -6.57
N LYS A 73 18.76 5.30 -6.31
CA LYS A 73 19.61 6.42 -5.87
C LYS A 73 19.80 6.48 -4.36
N MET A 74 18.99 5.73 -3.60
CA MET A 74 19.10 5.66 -2.14
C MET A 74 20.20 4.67 -1.75
N GLU A 75 20.86 4.91 -0.61
CA GLU A 75 21.82 3.99 -0.04
C GLU A 75 21.17 2.66 0.34
N GLY A 76 21.89 1.55 0.14
CA GLY A 76 21.45 0.20 0.47
C GLY A 76 20.88 -0.59 -0.73
N GLN A 77 20.06 -1.60 -0.44
CA GLN A 77 19.48 -2.46 -1.47
C GLN A 77 18.30 -1.79 -2.16
N ALA A 78 18.37 -1.58 -3.47
CA ALA A 78 17.32 -0.93 -4.26
C ALA A 78 15.93 -1.59 -4.11
N GLY A 79 15.88 -2.92 -3.95
CA GLY A 79 14.64 -3.63 -3.73
C GLY A 79 13.96 -3.29 -2.41
N ASN A 80 14.72 -3.20 -1.33
CA ASN A 80 14.22 -2.80 -0.01
C ASN A 80 13.81 -1.32 -0.02
N ASN A 81 14.64 -0.45 -0.60
CA ASN A 81 14.34 0.96 -0.78
C ASN A 81 13.04 1.20 -1.56
N LEU A 82 12.75 0.36 -2.56
CA LEU A 82 11.50 0.42 -3.31
C LEU A 82 10.29 0.15 -2.41
N ILE A 83 10.38 -0.87 -1.53
CA ILE A 83 9.32 -1.16 -0.56
C ILE A 83 9.15 0.00 0.42
N THR A 84 10.25 0.54 0.96
CA THR A 84 10.23 1.72 1.83
C THR A 84 9.55 2.91 1.15
N CYS A 85 9.87 3.19 -0.12
CA CYS A 85 9.22 4.25 -0.88
C CYS A 85 7.72 4.04 -1.10
N LEU A 86 7.27 2.79 -1.24
CA LEU A 86 5.86 2.45 -1.41
C LEU A 86 5.10 2.44 -0.08
N GLU A 87 5.71 1.96 0.99
CA GLU A 87 5.10 1.94 2.32
C GLU A 87 4.96 3.34 2.93
N THR A 88 5.94 4.23 2.70
CA THR A 88 5.91 5.62 3.21
C THR A 88 4.95 6.56 2.47
N ARG A 89 4.19 6.09 1.49
CA ARG A 89 3.16 6.89 0.83
C ARG A 89 2.01 7.20 1.79
N LEU A 90 1.52 8.42 1.79
CA LEU A 90 0.44 8.86 2.68
C LEU A 90 -0.84 8.02 2.54
N ASP A 91 -1.21 7.64 1.29
CA ASP A 91 -2.37 6.77 1.06
C ASP A 91 -2.19 5.39 1.72
N ASN A 92 -0.97 4.84 1.71
CA ASN A 92 -0.69 3.58 2.37
C ASN A 92 -0.61 3.71 3.89
N VAL A 93 0.00 4.77 4.41
CA VAL A 93 0.07 5.04 5.86
C VAL A 93 -1.33 5.10 6.48
N ILE A 94 -2.26 5.85 5.85
CA ILE A 94 -3.65 5.94 6.30
C ILE A 94 -4.35 4.59 6.27
N PHE A 95 -4.06 3.74 5.29
CA PHE A 95 -4.55 2.38 5.26
C PHE A 95 -3.96 1.54 6.42
N ARG A 96 -2.65 1.63 6.67
CA ARG A 96 -1.95 0.89 7.74
C ARG A 96 -2.42 1.30 9.14
N MET A 97 -2.68 2.57 9.36
CA MET A 97 -3.23 3.07 10.64
C MET A 97 -4.72 2.72 10.84
N GLY A 98 -5.38 2.11 9.85
CA GLY A 98 -6.78 1.67 9.96
C GLY A 98 -7.82 2.74 9.70
N MET A 99 -7.45 3.90 9.15
CA MET A 99 -8.38 5.00 8.83
C MET A 99 -9.04 4.87 7.46
N ALA A 100 -8.84 3.75 6.76
CA ALA A 100 -9.51 3.38 5.53
C ALA A 100 -9.65 1.86 5.43
N GLN A 101 -10.72 1.36 4.81
CA GLN A 101 -10.92 -0.07 4.62
C GLN A 101 -9.95 -0.66 3.60
N THR A 102 -9.73 0.05 2.50
CA THR A 102 -8.88 -0.36 1.39
C THR A 102 -7.90 0.75 1.02
N ARG A 103 -6.80 0.42 0.34
CA ARG A 103 -5.88 1.44 -0.20
C ARG A 103 -6.54 2.37 -1.24
N ARG A 104 -7.60 1.92 -1.91
CA ARG A 104 -8.40 2.78 -2.81
C ARG A 104 -9.22 3.81 -2.04
N ASP A 105 -9.86 3.38 -0.97
CA ASP A 105 -10.61 4.27 -0.07
C ASP A 105 -9.66 5.28 0.59
N SER A 106 -8.53 4.81 1.10
CA SER A 106 -7.46 5.67 1.64
C SER A 106 -7.06 6.78 0.66
N ARG A 107 -6.79 6.40 -0.59
CA ARG A 107 -6.44 7.36 -1.64
C ARG A 107 -7.53 8.39 -1.88
N GLN A 108 -8.79 7.99 -1.82
CA GLN A 108 -9.94 8.87 -1.98
C GLN A 108 -10.03 9.87 -0.82
N VAL A 109 -9.94 9.42 0.43
CA VAL A 109 -10.04 10.30 1.59
C VAL A 109 -8.86 11.27 1.70
N VAL A 110 -7.66 10.86 1.26
CA VAL A 110 -6.51 11.79 1.12
C VAL A 110 -6.82 12.86 0.09
N THR A 111 -7.24 12.49 -1.12
CA THR A 111 -7.53 13.45 -2.21
C THR A 111 -8.63 14.44 -1.82
N HIS A 112 -9.57 14.03 -0.97
CA HIS A 112 -10.60 14.92 -0.42
C HIS A 112 -10.05 15.85 0.68
N GLY A 113 -8.79 15.68 1.11
CA GLY A 113 -8.11 16.55 2.06
C GLY A 113 -8.63 16.40 3.49
N HIS A 114 -8.94 15.19 3.91
CA HIS A 114 -9.38 14.88 5.27
C HIS A 114 -8.23 14.77 6.26
N PHE A 115 -6.97 14.74 5.81
CA PHE A 115 -5.80 14.51 6.64
C PHE A 115 -4.86 15.72 6.69
N LEU A 116 -4.18 15.84 7.82
CA LEU A 116 -3.10 16.78 8.07
C LEU A 116 -1.81 16.01 8.33
N VAL A 117 -0.71 16.55 7.86
CA VAL A 117 0.66 16.09 8.21
C VAL A 117 1.35 17.27 8.90
N ASN A 118 1.78 17.09 10.14
CA ASN A 118 2.37 18.15 10.98
C ASN A 118 1.50 19.41 11.02
N GLY A 119 0.17 19.24 11.11
CA GLY A 119 -0.80 20.36 11.15
C GLY A 119 -1.15 20.95 9.78
N HIS A 120 -0.46 20.59 8.71
CA HIS A 120 -0.72 21.11 7.36
C HIS A 120 -1.57 20.14 6.54
N ARG A 121 -2.56 20.67 5.81
CA ARG A 121 -3.42 19.87 4.94
C ARG A 121 -2.62 19.32 3.76
N VAL A 122 -2.67 18.00 3.59
CA VAL A 122 -2.06 17.30 2.45
C VAL A 122 -3.14 16.50 1.73
N ASP A 123 -3.34 16.76 0.43
CA ASP A 123 -4.31 16.11 -0.44
C ASP A 123 -3.64 15.27 -1.56
N ILE A 124 -2.33 15.07 -1.45
CA ILE A 124 -1.52 14.31 -2.41
C ILE A 124 -1.29 12.89 -1.87
N PRO A 125 -1.94 11.84 -2.44
CA PRO A 125 -1.79 10.45 -1.97
C PRO A 125 -0.36 9.90 -2.08
N SER A 126 0.44 10.41 -3.01
CA SER A 126 1.83 10.02 -3.21
C SER A 126 2.83 10.78 -2.32
N TYR A 127 2.35 11.67 -1.45
CA TYR A 127 3.23 12.34 -0.47
C TYR A 127 3.95 11.28 0.36
N ARG A 128 5.27 11.40 0.48
CA ARG A 128 6.08 10.48 1.28
C ARG A 128 6.29 11.06 2.67
N VAL A 129 5.80 10.34 3.66
CA VAL A 129 6.01 10.71 5.07
C VAL A 129 7.44 10.40 5.49
N LYS A 130 7.93 11.16 6.46
CA LYS A 130 9.27 11.00 7.05
C LYS A 130 9.16 10.53 8.49
N VAL A 131 10.25 10.00 9.02
CA VAL A 131 10.34 9.70 10.47
C VAL A 131 10.13 10.97 11.27
N GLY A 132 9.28 10.90 12.28
CA GLY A 132 8.87 12.02 13.11
C GLY A 132 7.58 12.73 12.65
N ASP A 133 7.10 12.47 11.42
CA ASP A 133 5.85 13.07 10.95
C ASP A 133 4.65 12.59 11.76
N VAL A 134 3.76 13.51 12.10
CA VAL A 134 2.49 13.25 12.79
C VAL A 134 1.35 13.44 11.80
N ILE A 135 0.59 12.38 11.59
CA ILE A 135 -0.59 12.36 10.70
C ILE A 135 -1.84 12.44 11.57
N THR A 136 -2.73 13.37 11.26
CA THR A 136 -4.00 13.56 12.00
C THR A 136 -5.17 13.75 11.06
N ILE A 137 -6.39 13.42 11.52
CA ILE A 137 -7.61 13.79 10.80
C ILE A 137 -7.97 15.24 11.13
N ARG A 138 -8.47 15.97 10.14
CA ARG A 138 -9.02 17.32 10.33
C ARG A 138 -10.22 17.29 11.28
N ASP A 139 -10.32 18.26 12.19
CA ASP A 139 -11.39 18.32 13.20
C ASP A 139 -12.79 18.28 12.57
N LYS A 140 -12.99 18.99 11.45
CA LYS A 140 -14.27 18.94 10.69
C LYS A 140 -14.63 17.54 10.19
N SER A 141 -13.66 16.66 10.04
CA SER A 141 -13.85 15.29 9.50
C SER A 141 -14.02 14.24 10.60
N LYS A 142 -13.56 14.51 11.83
CA LYS A 142 -13.67 13.57 12.98
C LYS A 142 -15.11 13.15 13.29
N ASN A 143 -16.05 14.07 13.14
CA ASN A 143 -17.46 13.84 13.42
C ASN A 143 -18.22 13.13 12.29
N SER A 144 -17.57 12.84 11.18
CA SER A 144 -18.19 12.16 10.04
C SER A 144 -18.55 10.71 10.36
N VAL A 145 -19.78 10.30 10.06
CA VAL A 145 -20.27 8.93 10.20
C VAL A 145 -19.35 7.94 9.50
N LYS A 146 -18.84 8.32 8.33
CA LYS A 146 -17.92 7.47 7.53
C LYS A 146 -16.69 7.04 8.33
N PHE A 147 -16.02 7.94 9.06
CA PHE A 147 -14.82 7.59 9.81
C PHE A 147 -15.12 6.72 11.03
N LYS A 148 -16.27 6.92 11.69
CA LYS A 148 -16.72 6.05 12.78
C LYS A 148 -16.96 4.63 12.29
N GLU A 149 -17.70 4.45 11.19
CA GLU A 149 -17.91 3.13 10.58
C GLU A 149 -16.61 2.46 10.10
N ILE A 150 -15.64 3.24 9.61
CA ILE A 150 -14.34 2.71 9.20
C ILE A 150 -13.60 2.18 10.42
N LEU A 151 -13.55 2.90 11.52
CA LEU A 151 -12.90 2.46 12.76
C LEU A 151 -13.49 1.15 13.27
N ASP A 152 -14.81 1.03 13.31
CA ASP A 152 -15.50 -0.20 13.73
C ASP A 152 -15.08 -1.40 12.88
N LYS A 153 -15.00 -1.20 11.54
CA LYS A 153 -14.63 -2.26 10.58
C LYS A 153 -13.13 -2.59 10.58
N THR A 154 -12.29 -1.67 11.03
CA THR A 154 -10.82 -1.83 11.00
C THR A 154 -10.20 -1.99 12.39
N ASN A 155 -11.02 -2.11 13.43
CA ASN A 155 -10.55 -2.17 14.82
C ASN A 155 -9.54 -3.32 15.07
N GLY A 156 -9.74 -4.48 14.46
CA GLY A 156 -8.82 -5.63 14.54
C GLY A 156 -7.59 -5.58 13.63
N ARG A 157 -7.36 -4.49 12.88
CA ARG A 157 -6.20 -4.41 12.00
C ARG A 157 -4.94 -4.16 12.81
N LEU A 158 -3.91 -4.99 12.57
CA LEU A 158 -2.60 -4.82 13.16
C LEU A 158 -1.90 -3.59 12.57
N ILE A 159 -1.36 -2.76 13.46
CA ILE A 159 -0.56 -1.59 13.09
C ILE A 159 0.90 -2.05 13.01
N PRO A 160 1.63 -1.74 11.92
CA PRO A 160 3.04 -2.07 11.79
C PRO A 160 3.90 -1.38 12.86
N LYS A 161 5.03 -2.00 13.25
CA LYS A 161 5.92 -1.49 14.30
C LYS A 161 6.53 -0.11 14.04
N TRP A 162 6.64 0.29 12.77
CA TRP A 162 7.17 1.59 12.36
C TRP A 162 6.18 2.75 12.49
N LEU A 163 4.89 2.44 12.85
CA LEU A 163 3.83 3.41 13.09
C LEU A 163 3.31 3.27 14.52
N GLU A 164 3.23 4.37 15.24
CA GLU A 164 2.45 4.49 16.47
C GLU A 164 1.13 5.17 16.12
N ALA A 165 0.00 4.47 16.23
CA ALA A 165 -1.30 5.04 15.93
C ALA A 165 -2.24 4.96 17.13
N ASN A 166 -2.82 6.11 17.46
CA ASN A 166 -3.94 6.21 18.40
C ASN A 166 -5.23 6.34 17.58
N LYS A 167 -6.01 5.26 17.55
CA LYS A 167 -7.25 5.20 16.78
C LYS A 167 -8.33 6.10 17.36
N GLU A 168 -8.37 6.28 18.67
CA GLU A 168 -9.37 7.10 19.36
C GLU A 168 -9.17 8.60 19.05
N GLU A 169 -7.92 9.03 19.01
CA GLU A 169 -7.56 10.41 18.67
C GLU A 169 -7.43 10.66 17.18
N TYR A 170 -7.53 9.63 16.36
CA TYR A 170 -7.30 9.68 14.89
C TYR A 170 -5.91 10.22 14.54
N THR A 171 -4.90 9.82 15.30
CA THR A 171 -3.51 10.27 15.12
C THR A 171 -2.59 9.09 14.83
N ALA A 172 -1.55 9.33 14.06
CA ALA A 172 -0.43 8.40 13.91
C ALA A 172 0.88 9.15 13.80
N LYS A 173 1.94 8.57 14.38
CA LYS A 173 3.31 9.06 14.29
C LYS A 173 4.18 8.04 13.59
N VAL A 174 5.03 8.49 12.70
CA VAL A 174 6.05 7.66 12.03
C VAL A 174 7.26 7.58 12.94
N VAL A 175 7.57 6.39 13.45
CA VAL A 175 8.67 6.17 14.42
C VAL A 175 9.94 5.75 13.71
N ALA A 176 9.83 4.90 12.68
CA ALA A 176 10.96 4.38 11.93
C ALA A 176 10.63 4.31 10.43
N LEU A 177 11.61 4.02 9.60
CA LEU A 177 11.36 3.69 8.19
C LEU A 177 10.92 2.23 8.08
N PRO A 178 9.89 1.94 7.26
CA PRO A 178 9.42 0.57 7.04
C PRO A 178 10.46 -0.26 6.29
N GLY A 179 10.67 -1.48 6.75
CA GLY A 179 11.48 -2.50 6.09
C GLY A 179 10.65 -3.55 5.35
N ILE A 180 11.35 -4.52 4.73
CA ILE A 180 10.72 -5.67 4.09
C ILE A 180 10.01 -6.58 5.12
N GLU A 181 10.47 -6.58 6.36
CA GLU A 181 9.91 -7.40 7.45
C GLU A 181 8.57 -6.87 7.96
N ASP A 182 8.27 -5.59 7.68
CA ASP A 182 7.04 -4.93 8.12
C ASP A 182 5.85 -5.13 7.18
N VAL A 183 6.08 -5.79 6.02
CA VAL A 183 5.00 -6.04 5.07
C VAL A 183 4.28 -7.36 5.37
N ASP A 184 2.97 -7.38 5.15
CA ASP A 184 2.06 -8.48 5.43
C ASP A 184 1.84 -9.44 4.23
N TYR A 185 2.79 -9.44 3.29
CA TYR A 185 2.74 -10.28 2.09
C TYR A 185 4.16 -10.66 1.64
N GLU A 186 4.26 -11.82 1.02
CA GLU A 186 5.54 -12.29 0.44
C GLU A 186 5.83 -11.58 -0.88
N VAL A 187 7.06 -11.08 -1.01
CA VAL A 187 7.56 -10.44 -2.23
C VAL A 187 9.05 -10.71 -2.39
N ALA A 188 9.48 -10.84 -3.64
CA ALA A 188 10.89 -10.97 -4.03
C ALA A 188 11.37 -9.69 -4.74
N PRO A 189 11.81 -8.64 -4.00
CA PRO A 189 12.13 -7.34 -4.60
C PRO A 189 13.29 -7.40 -5.58
N HIS A 190 14.23 -8.32 -5.39
CA HIS A 190 15.37 -8.53 -6.29
C HIS A 190 14.95 -8.85 -7.73
N LEU A 191 13.86 -9.62 -7.91
CA LEU A 191 13.32 -9.93 -9.24
C LEU A 191 12.80 -8.69 -9.97
N ILE A 192 12.30 -7.70 -9.21
CA ILE A 192 11.82 -6.43 -9.79
C ILE A 192 13.00 -5.56 -10.23
N VAL A 193 14.05 -5.51 -9.40
CA VAL A 193 15.28 -4.80 -9.74
C VAL A 193 15.91 -5.40 -10.99
N GLU A 194 16.01 -6.72 -11.06
CA GLU A 194 16.54 -7.43 -12.23
C GLU A 194 15.73 -7.20 -13.50
N LEU A 195 14.38 -7.14 -13.39
CA LEU A 195 13.52 -6.82 -14.53
C LEU A 195 13.78 -5.43 -15.12
N TYR A 196 14.06 -4.45 -14.27
CA TYR A 196 14.27 -3.06 -14.71
C TYR A 196 15.74 -2.76 -15.06
N SER A 197 16.69 -3.63 -14.69
CA SER A 197 18.10 -3.49 -15.03
C SER A 197 18.46 -4.10 -16.39
N LYS A 198 17.52 -4.78 -17.02
CA LYS A 198 17.60 -5.28 -18.40
C LYS A 198 17.14 -4.19 -19.35
#